data_4898907b31f42ef5d834228f5653dd20
#
_entry.id   4898907b31f42ef5d834228f5653dd20
#
_cell.length_a   1.000
_cell.length_b   1.000
_cell.length_c   1.000
_cell.angle_alpha   90.00
_cell.angle_beta   90.00
_cell.angle_gamma   90.00
#
_symmetry.space_group_name_H-M   'P 1'
#
loop_
_entity.id
_entity.type
_entity.pdbx_description
1 polymer ?
#
loop_
_entity_poly.entity_id
_entity_poly.type
_entity_poly.pdbx_seq_one_letter_code
_entity_poly.pdbx_strand_id
1 'polypeptide(L)'
;MATEAPPALTPFEAAARDFVFGEVWRRPGLSRRDRRWVTLTCVAAADAPGPIDAHVYAALRSGDIEIAEMLEFVLHFAVYCGWPKASHLEGVVGRQWARVQRERGVEPTGWPPLDVPSFETGDWNARLEGGRAEFADVNLMPAPPSDTPYRQAGILGFVFGNVWRRPGLTRRERRIITVACVGIDDSPMPLRTHVDVALRSGDLTSAEMDEIVLQFAVYYGFAKGEALSDAAAAAVTPATAVATADAVATADAVTATEAGPAGSPHLEEKR
;
A
#
# COMPACT_ATOMS: atom_id res chain seq x y z
N MET A 1 -29.51 2.23 -44.07
CA MET A 1 -28.55 3.02 -43.26
C MET A 1 -27.35 2.12 -43.03
N ALA A 2 -26.20 2.48 -43.59
CA ALA A 2 -24.96 1.74 -43.32
C ALA A 2 -24.57 2.00 -41.83
N THR A 3 -24.49 0.95 -41.07
CA THR A 3 -23.91 1.01 -39.70
C THR A 3 -22.42 1.29 -39.87
N GLU A 4 -22.02 2.49 -39.52
CA GLU A 4 -20.61 2.88 -39.49
C GLU A 4 -19.83 1.89 -38.58
N ALA A 5 -18.75 1.31 -39.10
CA ALA A 5 -17.94 0.40 -38.30
C ALA A 5 -17.40 1.13 -37.07
N PRO A 6 -17.37 0.51 -35.88
CA PRO A 6 -16.84 1.16 -34.70
C PRO A 6 -15.40 1.58 -34.98
N PRO A 7 -14.97 2.74 -34.46
CA PRO A 7 -13.62 3.24 -34.65
C PRO A 7 -12.58 2.22 -34.16
N ALA A 8 -11.46 2.12 -34.87
CA ALA A 8 -10.37 1.24 -34.50
C ALA A 8 -9.78 1.69 -33.14
N LEU A 9 -9.59 0.73 -32.23
CA LEU A 9 -8.96 1.00 -30.94
C LEU A 9 -7.46 1.26 -31.12
N THR A 10 -6.92 2.16 -30.32
CA THR A 10 -5.47 2.30 -30.17
C THR A 10 -4.89 1.06 -29.44
N PRO A 11 -3.57 0.79 -29.55
CA PRO A 11 -2.94 -0.28 -28.76
C PRO A 11 -3.20 -0.17 -27.26
N PHE A 12 -3.23 1.03 -26.70
CA PHE A 12 -3.55 1.29 -25.30
C PHE A 12 -5.00 0.89 -24.95
N GLU A 13 -5.96 1.32 -25.76
CA GLU A 13 -7.38 0.99 -25.55
C GLU A 13 -7.65 -0.52 -25.68
N ALA A 14 -7.00 -1.16 -26.65
CA ALA A 14 -7.09 -2.60 -26.83
C ALA A 14 -6.50 -3.34 -25.61
N ALA A 15 -5.32 -2.95 -25.14
CA ALA A 15 -4.72 -3.52 -23.96
C ALA A 15 -5.55 -3.27 -22.68
N ALA A 16 -6.12 -2.08 -22.52
CA ALA A 16 -7.01 -1.78 -21.41
C ALA A 16 -8.25 -2.69 -21.42
N ARG A 17 -8.88 -2.87 -22.59
CA ARG A 17 -10.05 -3.73 -22.73
C ARG A 17 -9.73 -5.20 -22.46
N ASP A 18 -8.70 -5.72 -23.12
CA ASP A 18 -8.43 -7.17 -23.17
C ASP A 18 -7.62 -7.64 -21.94
N PHE A 19 -6.55 -6.93 -21.58
CA PHE A 19 -5.70 -7.31 -20.45
C PHE A 19 -6.21 -6.72 -19.13
N VAL A 20 -6.34 -5.38 -19.02
CA VAL A 20 -6.67 -4.78 -17.72
C VAL A 20 -8.05 -5.24 -17.26
N PHE A 21 -9.09 -4.95 -18.05
CA PHE A 21 -10.47 -5.27 -17.66
C PHE A 21 -10.89 -6.69 -18.06
N GLY A 22 -10.32 -7.24 -19.13
CA GLY A 22 -10.64 -8.58 -19.65
C GLY A 22 -10.00 -9.70 -18.85
N GLU A 23 -8.78 -9.51 -18.35
CA GLU A 23 -8.02 -10.51 -17.61
C GLU A 23 -7.84 -10.11 -16.14
N VAL A 24 -7.08 -9.05 -15.84
CA VAL A 24 -6.66 -8.72 -14.46
C VAL A 24 -7.84 -8.50 -13.53
N TRP A 25 -8.83 -7.70 -13.92
CA TRP A 25 -10.01 -7.44 -13.10
C TRP A 25 -10.92 -8.66 -12.90
N ARG A 26 -10.77 -9.70 -13.71
CA ARG A 26 -11.60 -10.93 -13.64
C ARG A 26 -10.94 -12.07 -12.91
N ARG A 27 -9.69 -11.93 -12.49
CA ARG A 27 -8.97 -12.97 -11.76
C ARG A 27 -9.63 -13.25 -10.41
N PRO A 28 -9.79 -14.53 -10.01
CA PRO A 28 -10.58 -14.90 -8.83
C PRO A 28 -9.85 -14.67 -7.49
N GLY A 29 -8.52 -14.50 -7.49
CA GLY A 29 -7.71 -14.48 -6.27
C GLY A 29 -7.90 -13.25 -5.38
N LEU A 30 -8.61 -12.21 -5.85
CA LEU A 30 -8.89 -10.99 -5.08
C LEU A 30 -10.31 -10.52 -5.39
N SER A 31 -11.05 -10.06 -4.38
CA SER A 31 -12.40 -9.54 -4.58
C SER A 31 -12.38 -8.24 -5.41
N ARG A 32 -13.50 -7.94 -6.08
CA ARG A 32 -13.63 -6.67 -6.82
C ARG A 32 -13.49 -5.46 -5.91
N ARG A 33 -13.99 -5.54 -4.68
CA ARG A 33 -13.84 -4.50 -3.67
C ARG A 33 -12.37 -4.30 -3.27
N ASP A 34 -11.62 -5.36 -3.04
CA ASP A 34 -10.19 -5.26 -2.73
C ASP A 34 -9.38 -4.66 -3.90
N ARG A 35 -9.71 -5.07 -5.15
CA ARG A 35 -9.12 -4.44 -6.35
C ARG A 35 -9.43 -2.95 -6.45
N ARG A 36 -10.63 -2.51 -6.00
CA ARG A 36 -10.96 -1.08 -5.91
C ARG A 36 -10.01 -0.33 -4.97
N TRP A 37 -9.73 -0.87 -3.79
CA TRP A 37 -8.81 -0.20 -2.86
C TRP A 37 -7.40 -0.03 -3.42
N VAL A 38 -6.84 -1.05 -4.05
CA VAL A 38 -5.53 -0.95 -4.73
C VAL A 38 -5.58 0.09 -5.84
N THR A 39 -6.56 0.00 -6.72
CA THR A 39 -6.68 0.91 -7.88
C THR A 39 -6.89 2.35 -7.46
N LEU A 40 -7.83 2.62 -6.52
CA LEU A 40 -8.09 3.97 -6.02
C LEU A 40 -6.82 4.58 -5.40
N THR A 41 -6.05 3.79 -4.63
CA THR A 41 -4.78 4.24 -4.07
C THR A 41 -3.80 4.63 -5.17
N CYS A 42 -3.65 3.80 -6.19
CA CYS A 42 -2.73 4.06 -7.30
C CYS A 42 -3.12 5.32 -8.10
N VAL A 43 -4.39 5.45 -8.49
CA VAL A 43 -4.83 6.60 -9.32
C VAL A 43 -4.83 7.91 -8.52
N ALA A 44 -5.13 7.85 -7.22
CA ALA A 44 -5.06 9.02 -6.33
C ALA A 44 -3.61 9.47 -6.12
N ALA A 45 -2.70 8.53 -5.92
CA ALA A 45 -1.29 8.85 -5.72
C ALA A 45 -0.59 9.33 -7.00
N ALA A 46 -0.99 8.81 -8.17
CA ALA A 46 -0.53 9.32 -9.47
C ALA A 46 -1.10 10.70 -9.80
N ASP A 47 -2.11 11.16 -9.07
CA ASP A 47 -2.81 12.44 -9.28
C ASP A 47 -3.28 12.62 -10.74
N ALA A 48 -3.77 11.52 -11.35
CA ALA A 48 -4.17 11.47 -12.75
C ALA A 48 -5.67 11.79 -12.89
N PRO A 49 -6.06 12.98 -13.40
CA PRO A 49 -7.44 13.49 -13.31
C PRO A 49 -8.50 12.58 -13.92
N GLY A 50 -8.27 12.04 -15.13
CA GLY A 50 -9.23 11.16 -15.80
C GLY A 50 -9.43 9.82 -15.07
N PRO A 51 -8.37 9.05 -14.80
CA PRO A 51 -8.44 7.80 -14.05
C PRO A 51 -9.03 7.95 -12.65
N ILE A 52 -8.67 9.00 -11.90
CA ILE A 52 -9.19 9.20 -10.54
C ILE A 52 -10.71 9.45 -10.55
N ASP A 53 -11.20 10.30 -11.45
CA ASP A 53 -12.64 10.56 -11.63
C ASP A 53 -13.38 9.26 -12.01
N ALA A 54 -12.85 8.49 -12.97
CA ALA A 54 -13.48 7.27 -13.47
C ALA A 54 -13.58 6.18 -12.39
N HIS A 55 -12.51 5.95 -11.63
CA HIS A 55 -12.47 4.88 -10.64
C HIS A 55 -13.25 5.23 -9.35
N VAL A 56 -13.22 6.50 -8.90
CA VAL A 56 -14.08 6.96 -7.80
C VAL A 56 -15.55 6.84 -8.18
N TYR A 57 -15.93 7.33 -9.37
CA TYR A 57 -17.30 7.17 -9.87
C TYR A 57 -17.72 5.70 -9.92
N ALA A 58 -16.90 4.85 -10.53
CA ALA A 58 -17.22 3.43 -10.69
C ALA A 58 -17.38 2.70 -9.35
N ALA A 59 -16.58 3.03 -8.34
CA ALA A 59 -16.68 2.45 -7.01
C ALA A 59 -17.98 2.84 -6.31
N LEU A 60 -18.32 4.13 -6.32
CA LEU A 60 -19.56 4.64 -5.71
C LEU A 60 -20.82 4.22 -6.48
N ARG A 61 -20.76 4.22 -7.82
CA ARG A 61 -21.90 3.87 -8.67
C ARG A 61 -22.27 2.41 -8.57
N SER A 62 -21.29 1.51 -8.50
CA SER A 62 -21.51 0.07 -8.33
C SER A 62 -21.95 -0.35 -6.93
N GLY A 63 -21.73 0.47 -5.92
CA GLY A 63 -21.90 0.09 -4.52
C GLY A 63 -20.81 -0.85 -4.00
N ASP A 64 -19.69 -0.99 -4.72
CA ASP A 64 -18.54 -1.75 -4.21
C ASP A 64 -17.93 -1.07 -2.97
N ILE A 65 -18.06 0.26 -2.89
CA ILE A 65 -17.61 1.08 -1.77
C ILE A 65 -18.71 2.10 -1.45
N GLU A 66 -19.11 2.13 -0.19
CA GLU A 66 -20.06 3.12 0.32
C GLU A 66 -19.38 4.49 0.50
N ILE A 67 -20.17 5.58 0.46
CA ILE A 67 -19.61 6.93 0.59
C ILE A 67 -18.88 7.15 1.92
N ALA A 68 -19.39 6.62 3.02
CA ALA A 68 -18.73 6.73 4.33
C ALA A 68 -17.36 6.03 4.34
N GLU A 69 -17.26 4.86 3.73
CA GLU A 69 -16.01 4.10 3.58
C GLU A 69 -15.03 4.84 2.66
N MET A 70 -15.52 5.45 1.59
CA MET A 70 -14.71 6.25 0.68
C MET A 70 -14.09 7.47 1.39
N LEU A 71 -14.81 8.11 2.31
CA LEU A 71 -14.29 9.22 3.10
C LEU A 71 -13.25 8.76 4.15
N GLU A 72 -13.44 7.59 4.76
CA GLU A 72 -12.43 6.98 5.61
C GLU A 72 -11.18 6.56 4.79
N PHE A 73 -11.35 6.13 3.54
CA PHE A 73 -10.23 5.89 2.62
C PHE A 73 -9.46 7.18 2.35
N VAL A 74 -10.12 8.31 2.07
CA VAL A 74 -9.44 9.61 1.85
C VAL A 74 -8.56 9.96 3.05
N LEU A 75 -9.08 9.80 4.26
CA LEU A 75 -8.32 10.06 5.49
C LEU A 75 -7.13 9.10 5.65
N HIS A 76 -7.33 7.81 5.43
CA HIS A 76 -6.27 6.81 5.52
C HIS A 76 -5.18 7.06 4.46
N PHE A 77 -5.57 7.39 3.24
CA PHE A 77 -4.68 7.79 2.16
C PHE A 77 -3.87 9.05 2.51
N ALA A 78 -4.48 10.05 3.17
CA ALA A 78 -3.81 11.27 3.59
C ALA A 78 -2.61 11.00 4.51
N VAL A 79 -2.72 10.00 5.37
CA VAL A 79 -1.65 9.60 6.31
C VAL A 79 -0.39 9.14 5.57
N TYR A 80 -0.55 8.38 4.50
CA TYR A 80 0.56 7.76 3.78
C TYR A 80 1.04 8.56 2.57
N CYS A 81 0.12 9.20 1.85
CA CYS A 81 0.42 9.91 0.60
C CYS A 81 0.38 11.45 0.72
N GLY A 82 0.04 11.95 1.90
CA GLY A 82 0.05 13.38 2.23
C GLY A 82 -1.28 14.11 1.99
N TRP A 83 -1.49 15.15 2.78
CA TRP A 83 -2.71 15.97 2.77
C TRP A 83 -3.04 16.61 1.43
N PRO A 84 -2.08 17.17 0.66
CA PRO A 84 -2.40 17.83 -0.62
C PRO A 84 -3.06 16.90 -1.63
N LYS A 85 -2.56 15.66 -1.77
CA LYS A 85 -3.16 14.66 -2.66
C LYS A 85 -4.53 14.19 -2.14
N ALA A 86 -4.66 14.01 -0.84
CA ALA A 86 -5.92 13.63 -0.22
C ALA A 86 -6.99 14.72 -0.37
N SER A 87 -6.64 15.99 -0.28
CA SER A 87 -7.56 17.12 -0.52
C SER A 87 -8.07 17.14 -1.96
N HIS A 88 -7.20 16.87 -2.95
CA HIS A 88 -7.66 16.70 -4.32
C HIS A 88 -8.61 15.51 -4.47
N LEU A 89 -8.25 14.36 -3.91
CA LEU A 89 -9.09 13.17 -3.90
C LEU A 89 -10.46 13.42 -3.27
N GLU A 90 -10.53 14.12 -2.13
CA GLU A 90 -11.79 14.48 -1.48
C GLU A 90 -12.69 15.32 -2.40
N GLY A 91 -12.10 16.29 -3.10
CA GLY A 91 -12.81 17.08 -4.10
C GLY A 91 -13.37 16.22 -5.25
N VAL A 92 -12.61 15.22 -5.72
CA VAL A 92 -13.09 14.25 -6.70
C VAL A 92 -14.24 13.43 -6.15
N VAL A 93 -14.11 12.91 -4.94
CA VAL A 93 -15.14 12.10 -4.27
C VAL A 93 -16.44 12.91 -4.18
N GLY A 94 -16.39 14.19 -3.78
CA GLY A 94 -17.55 15.06 -3.72
C GLY A 94 -18.26 15.23 -5.06
N ARG A 95 -17.50 15.49 -6.13
CA ARG A 95 -18.06 15.62 -7.49
C ARG A 95 -18.72 14.32 -7.97
N GLN A 96 -18.06 13.18 -7.78
CA GLN A 96 -18.58 11.89 -8.24
C GLN A 96 -19.75 11.41 -7.38
N TRP A 97 -19.75 11.69 -6.08
CA TRP A 97 -20.90 11.42 -5.22
C TRP A 97 -22.13 12.21 -5.65
N ALA A 98 -21.99 13.50 -5.88
CA ALA A 98 -23.08 14.34 -6.39
C ALA A 98 -23.60 13.84 -7.76
N ARG A 99 -22.73 13.33 -8.63
CA ARG A 99 -23.12 12.71 -9.90
C ARG A 99 -23.93 11.44 -9.65
N VAL A 100 -23.50 10.55 -8.80
CA VAL A 100 -24.22 9.30 -8.47
C VAL A 100 -25.58 9.58 -7.85
N GLN A 101 -25.69 10.60 -6.97
CA GLN A 101 -26.98 11.01 -6.41
C GLN A 101 -27.94 11.46 -7.50
N ARG A 102 -27.53 12.34 -8.41
CA ARG A 102 -28.36 12.78 -9.55
C ARG A 102 -28.81 11.62 -10.44
N GLU A 103 -27.92 10.67 -10.75
CA GLU A 103 -28.26 9.48 -11.54
C GLU A 103 -29.28 8.57 -10.83
N ARG A 104 -29.32 8.62 -9.49
CA ARG A 104 -30.33 7.92 -8.66
C ARG A 104 -31.61 8.73 -8.46
N GLY A 105 -31.74 9.92 -9.06
CA GLY A 105 -32.88 10.79 -8.92
C GLY A 105 -32.94 11.52 -7.58
N VAL A 106 -31.83 11.63 -6.88
CA VAL A 106 -31.69 12.32 -5.58
C VAL A 106 -30.97 13.65 -5.81
N GLU A 107 -31.53 14.75 -5.26
CA GLU A 107 -30.84 16.04 -5.29
C GLU A 107 -29.58 15.96 -4.41
N PRO A 108 -28.42 16.39 -4.92
CA PRO A 108 -27.18 16.34 -4.15
C PRO A 108 -27.24 17.24 -2.89
N THR A 109 -27.12 16.63 -1.72
CA THR A 109 -27.18 17.30 -0.42
C THR A 109 -25.83 17.41 0.30
N GLY A 110 -24.73 17.21 -0.41
CA GLY A 110 -23.38 17.12 0.18
C GLY A 110 -23.12 15.75 0.80
N TRP A 111 -22.37 15.73 1.90
CA TRP A 111 -22.06 14.48 2.59
C TRP A 111 -23.28 13.98 3.37
N PRO A 112 -23.52 12.66 3.42
CA PRO A 112 -24.53 12.10 4.32
C PRO A 112 -24.13 12.36 5.79
N PRO A 113 -25.07 12.25 6.74
CA PRO A 113 -24.71 12.19 8.15
C PRO A 113 -23.71 11.07 8.37
N LEU A 114 -22.53 11.40 8.89
CA LEU A 114 -21.47 10.45 9.18
C LEU A 114 -21.38 10.26 10.69
N ASP A 115 -21.45 9.03 11.14
CA ASP A 115 -21.11 8.70 12.52
C ASP A 115 -19.59 8.63 12.66
N VAL A 116 -18.97 9.80 12.68
CA VAL A 116 -17.52 9.94 12.68
C VAL A 116 -17.07 10.32 14.09
N PRO A 117 -16.25 9.46 14.74
CA PRO A 117 -15.62 9.85 15.99
C PRO A 117 -14.84 11.14 15.83
N SER A 118 -15.04 12.07 16.76
CA SER A 118 -14.31 13.33 16.80
C SER A 118 -12.78 13.08 16.89
N PHE A 119 -12.01 13.96 16.27
CA PHE A 119 -10.57 14.05 16.50
C PHE A 119 -10.22 14.85 17.76
N GLU A 120 -11.21 15.46 18.39
CA GLU A 120 -11.04 16.11 19.68
C GLU A 120 -10.63 15.07 20.73
N THR A 121 -9.59 15.42 21.46
CA THR A 121 -9.04 14.50 22.44
C THR A 121 -9.40 14.95 23.82
N GLY A 122 -10.21 14.15 24.50
CA GLY A 122 -10.45 14.37 25.92
C GLY A 122 -9.17 14.21 26.74
N ASP A 123 -8.48 13.11 26.56
CA ASP A 123 -7.23 12.83 27.26
C ASP A 123 -6.10 12.46 26.26
N TRP A 124 -5.11 13.33 26.19
CA TRP A 124 -3.92 13.12 25.37
C TRP A 124 -3.14 11.85 25.76
N ASN A 125 -2.99 11.60 27.07
CA ASN A 125 -2.23 10.44 27.53
C ASN A 125 -2.95 9.14 27.18
N ALA A 126 -4.27 9.08 27.37
CA ALA A 126 -5.07 7.91 26.98
C ALA A 126 -5.01 7.65 25.46
N ARG A 127 -5.02 8.70 24.63
CA ARG A 127 -4.84 8.58 23.18
C ARG A 127 -3.45 8.05 22.81
N LEU A 128 -2.40 8.56 23.47
CA LEU A 128 -1.02 8.12 23.23
C LEU A 128 -0.82 6.65 23.62
N GLU A 129 -1.36 6.24 24.76
CA GLU A 129 -1.33 4.84 25.20
C GLU A 129 -2.11 3.92 24.26
N GLY A 130 -3.33 4.34 23.84
CA GLY A 130 -4.10 3.64 22.83
C GLY A 130 -3.36 3.52 21.51
N GLY A 131 -2.65 4.57 21.09
CA GLY A 131 -1.82 4.57 19.90
C GLY A 131 -0.60 3.64 19.98
N ARG A 132 0.02 3.52 21.15
CA ARG A 132 1.09 2.55 21.39
C ARG A 132 0.60 1.12 21.27
N ALA A 133 -0.54 0.83 21.89
CA ALA A 133 -1.16 -0.49 21.82
C ALA A 133 -1.54 -0.84 20.38
N GLU A 134 -2.21 0.09 19.66
CA GLU A 134 -2.60 -0.10 18.28
C GLU A 134 -1.38 -0.25 17.35
N PHE A 135 -0.32 0.54 17.55
CA PHE A 135 0.92 0.38 16.80
C PHE A 135 1.50 -1.03 16.96
N ALA A 136 1.57 -1.52 18.19
CA ALA A 136 2.13 -2.82 18.49
C ALA A 136 1.29 -3.95 17.86
N ASP A 137 -0.02 -3.83 17.92
CA ASP A 137 -0.96 -4.80 17.36
C ASP A 137 -0.95 -4.78 15.82
N VAL A 138 -0.95 -3.59 15.21
CA VAL A 138 -0.93 -3.43 13.74
C VAL A 138 0.41 -3.86 13.14
N ASN A 139 1.56 -3.55 13.80
CA ASN A 139 2.87 -3.79 13.22
C ASN A 139 3.59 -5.04 13.78
N LEU A 140 2.97 -5.77 14.70
CA LEU A 140 3.54 -6.95 15.36
C LEU A 140 4.94 -6.69 15.95
N MET A 141 5.16 -5.48 16.45
CA MET A 141 6.44 -5.03 17.07
C MET A 141 6.19 -3.95 18.12
N PRO A 142 7.10 -3.76 19.06
CA PRO A 142 6.97 -2.70 20.07
C PRO A 142 6.85 -1.32 19.46
N ALA A 143 6.01 -0.47 20.07
CA ALA A 143 5.87 0.92 19.66
C ALA A 143 7.20 1.69 19.86
N PRO A 144 7.55 2.62 18.95
CA PRO A 144 8.73 3.44 19.08
C PRO A 144 8.64 4.38 20.30
N PRO A 145 9.79 4.90 20.78
CA PRO A 145 9.79 5.96 21.78
C PRO A 145 9.00 7.19 21.29
N SER A 146 8.33 7.88 22.21
CA SER A 146 7.63 9.15 21.91
C SER A 146 8.50 10.38 22.20
N ASP A 147 9.72 10.35 21.69
CA ASP A 147 10.81 11.31 21.99
C ASP A 147 10.89 12.48 20.99
N THR A 148 10.09 12.45 19.94
CA THR A 148 10.01 13.52 18.94
C THR A 148 8.56 13.88 18.63
N PRO A 149 8.26 15.14 18.20
CA PRO A 149 6.91 15.50 17.75
C PRO A 149 6.37 14.58 16.66
N TYR A 150 7.22 14.12 15.73
CA TYR A 150 6.84 13.18 14.68
C TYR A 150 6.32 11.85 15.24
N ARG A 151 7.04 11.27 16.20
CA ARG A 151 6.65 9.99 16.80
C ARG A 151 5.49 10.15 17.77
N GLN A 152 5.52 11.18 18.60
CA GLN A 152 4.54 11.40 19.65
C GLN A 152 3.19 11.86 19.06
N ALA A 153 3.16 13.02 18.39
CA ALA A 153 1.92 13.59 17.88
C ALA A 153 1.48 12.92 16.55
N GLY A 154 2.45 12.66 15.65
CA GLY A 154 2.18 12.05 14.36
C GLY A 154 1.86 10.56 14.49
N ILE A 155 2.91 9.73 14.67
CA ILE A 155 2.75 8.27 14.59
C ILE A 155 1.83 7.75 15.69
N LEU A 156 2.17 7.96 16.95
CA LEU A 156 1.43 7.35 18.05
C LEU A 156 0.14 8.10 18.36
N GLY A 157 0.16 9.43 18.32
CA GLY A 157 -1.01 10.24 18.67
C GLY A 157 -2.07 10.28 17.57
N PHE A 158 -1.68 10.42 16.32
CA PHE A 158 -2.63 10.59 15.21
C PHE A 158 -2.81 9.31 14.38
N VAL A 159 -1.74 8.77 13.78
CA VAL A 159 -1.85 7.61 12.89
C VAL A 159 -2.45 6.42 13.62
N PHE A 160 -1.82 5.94 14.69
CA PHE A 160 -2.28 4.77 15.44
C PHE A 160 -3.25 5.14 16.58
N GLY A 161 -3.16 6.33 17.16
CA GLY A 161 -4.08 6.79 18.20
C GLY A 161 -5.48 7.14 17.71
N ASN A 162 -5.59 7.55 16.45
CA ASN A 162 -6.85 7.90 15.82
C ASN A 162 -7.13 7.07 14.56
N VAL A 163 -6.36 7.23 13.47
CA VAL A 163 -6.77 6.78 12.12
C VAL A 163 -6.93 5.27 12.03
N TRP A 164 -5.99 4.48 12.55
CA TRP A 164 -6.10 3.02 12.51
C TRP A 164 -7.22 2.45 13.40
N ARG A 165 -7.67 3.19 14.40
CA ARG A 165 -8.72 2.79 15.33
C ARG A 165 -10.12 3.23 14.89
N ARG A 166 -10.23 3.97 13.81
CA ARG A 166 -11.54 4.48 13.33
C ARG A 166 -12.38 3.36 12.74
N PRO A 167 -13.72 3.42 12.90
CA PRO A 167 -14.64 2.55 12.16
C PRO A 167 -14.65 2.87 10.65
N GLY A 168 -15.47 2.17 9.89
CA GLY A 168 -15.72 2.43 8.47
C GLY A 168 -14.84 1.59 7.53
N LEU A 169 -13.57 1.34 7.88
CA LEU A 169 -12.71 0.41 7.17
C LEU A 169 -12.26 -0.72 8.11
N THR A 170 -12.30 -1.94 7.64
CA THR A 170 -11.74 -3.09 8.35
C THR A 170 -10.19 -3.01 8.41
N ARG A 171 -9.58 -3.74 9.34
CA ARG A 171 -8.11 -3.84 9.41
C ARG A 171 -7.52 -4.35 8.10
N ARG A 172 -8.12 -5.36 7.49
CA ARG A 172 -7.72 -5.89 6.20
C ARG A 172 -7.74 -4.83 5.09
N GLU A 173 -8.78 -4.02 5.00
CA GLU A 173 -8.88 -2.96 3.99
C GLU A 173 -7.83 -1.87 4.21
N ARG A 174 -7.63 -1.45 5.47
CA ARG A 174 -6.52 -0.53 5.81
C ARG A 174 -5.18 -1.12 5.41
N ARG A 175 -4.98 -2.43 5.59
CA ARG A 175 -3.77 -3.12 5.19
C ARG A 175 -3.56 -3.09 3.68
N ILE A 176 -4.58 -3.39 2.88
CA ILE A 176 -4.52 -3.33 1.40
C ILE A 176 -4.16 -1.92 0.93
N ILE A 177 -4.84 -0.90 1.47
CA ILE A 177 -4.58 0.50 1.14
C ILE A 177 -3.14 0.87 1.51
N THR A 178 -2.70 0.52 2.72
CA THR A 178 -1.34 0.82 3.21
C THR A 178 -0.28 0.14 2.35
N VAL A 179 -0.44 -1.15 2.02
CA VAL A 179 0.49 -1.88 1.14
C VAL A 179 0.62 -1.19 -0.22
N ALA A 180 -0.50 -0.77 -0.81
CA ALA A 180 -0.47 -0.01 -2.06
C ALA A 180 0.23 1.36 -1.88
N CYS A 181 -0.04 2.09 -0.79
CA CYS A 181 0.62 3.37 -0.50
C CYS A 181 2.14 3.24 -0.36
N VAL A 182 2.62 2.26 0.43
CA VAL A 182 4.07 2.06 0.65
C VAL A 182 4.77 1.48 -0.58
N GLY A 183 4.05 0.77 -1.46
CA GLY A 183 4.54 0.34 -2.76
C GLY A 183 4.79 1.50 -3.72
N ILE A 184 4.09 2.63 -3.53
CA ILE A 184 4.25 3.86 -4.32
C ILE A 184 5.48 4.65 -3.88
N ASP A 185 5.72 4.70 -2.57
CA ASP A 185 6.80 5.47 -1.97
C ASP A 185 8.16 4.76 -2.15
N ASP A 186 9.24 5.54 -2.21
CA ASP A 186 10.61 5.01 -2.30
C ASP A 186 11.22 4.73 -0.90
N SER A 187 10.38 4.48 0.09
CA SER A 187 10.78 4.23 1.47
C SER A 187 10.88 2.73 1.76
N PRO A 188 12.07 2.13 1.67
CA PRO A 188 12.23 0.66 1.73
C PRO A 188 11.84 0.06 3.08
N MET A 189 12.01 0.80 4.17
CA MET A 189 11.66 0.30 5.51
C MET A 189 10.13 0.16 5.68
N PRO A 190 9.29 1.19 5.45
CA PRO A 190 7.84 1.03 5.47
C PRO A 190 7.33 -0.04 4.52
N LEU A 191 7.87 -0.12 3.30
CA LEU A 191 7.50 -1.15 2.32
C LEU A 191 7.67 -2.56 2.91
N ARG A 192 8.88 -2.89 3.36
CA ARG A 192 9.17 -4.21 3.94
C ARG A 192 8.33 -4.51 5.17
N THR A 193 8.21 -3.54 6.10
CA THR A 193 7.47 -3.74 7.34
C THR A 193 6.00 -4.00 7.08
N HIS A 194 5.34 -3.17 6.26
CA HIS A 194 3.90 -3.33 6.02
C HIS A 194 3.57 -4.57 5.19
N VAL A 195 4.42 -4.97 4.25
CA VAL A 195 4.24 -6.22 3.50
C VAL A 195 4.45 -7.44 4.38
N ASP A 196 5.55 -7.49 5.16
CA ASP A 196 5.83 -8.57 6.12
C ASP A 196 4.68 -8.75 7.11
N VAL A 197 4.24 -7.65 7.71
CA VAL A 197 3.16 -7.71 8.68
C VAL A 197 1.81 -8.08 8.05
N ALA A 198 1.53 -7.65 6.82
CA ALA A 198 0.30 -8.03 6.12
C ALA A 198 0.16 -9.55 6.00
N LEU A 199 1.28 -10.23 5.73
CA LEU A 199 1.33 -11.69 5.61
C LEU A 199 1.36 -12.40 6.97
N ARG A 200 2.18 -11.91 7.91
CA ARG A 200 2.33 -12.54 9.23
C ARG A 200 1.13 -12.40 10.15
N SER A 201 0.39 -11.29 10.03
CA SER A 201 -0.86 -11.10 10.79
C SER A 201 -2.01 -11.96 10.28
N GLY A 202 -1.90 -12.47 9.05
CA GLY A 202 -3.00 -13.13 8.36
C GLY A 202 -4.04 -12.16 7.80
N ASP A 203 -3.78 -10.85 7.80
CA ASP A 203 -4.64 -9.87 7.13
C ASP A 203 -4.73 -10.17 5.62
N LEU A 204 -3.64 -10.67 5.03
CA LEU A 204 -3.54 -11.10 3.64
C LEU A 204 -2.84 -12.46 3.54
N THR A 205 -3.31 -13.30 2.64
CA THR A 205 -2.59 -14.50 2.22
C THR A 205 -1.54 -14.15 1.16
N SER A 206 -0.55 -15.03 0.95
CA SER A 206 0.44 -14.86 -0.12
C SER A 206 -0.22 -14.78 -1.50
N ALA A 207 -1.24 -15.61 -1.76
CA ALA A 207 -1.97 -15.58 -3.03
C ALA A 207 -2.71 -14.26 -3.27
N GLU A 208 -3.29 -13.67 -2.23
CA GLU A 208 -3.91 -12.34 -2.32
C GLU A 208 -2.86 -11.24 -2.51
N MET A 209 -1.69 -11.36 -1.87
CA MET A 209 -0.59 -10.42 -2.07
C MET A 209 -0.10 -10.44 -3.52
N ASP A 210 0.04 -11.61 -4.16
CA ASP A 210 0.40 -11.74 -5.56
C ASP A 210 -0.62 -11.03 -6.48
N GLU A 211 -1.90 -11.15 -6.19
CA GLU A 211 -2.95 -10.45 -6.92
C GLU A 211 -2.95 -8.93 -6.66
N ILE A 212 -2.59 -8.49 -5.46
CA ILE A 212 -2.39 -7.06 -5.14
C ILE A 212 -1.19 -6.52 -5.93
N VAL A 213 -0.08 -7.25 -5.99
CA VAL A 213 1.11 -6.87 -6.77
C VAL A 213 0.74 -6.68 -8.24
N LEU A 214 0.02 -7.64 -8.84
CA LEU A 214 -0.41 -7.54 -10.23
C LEU A 214 -1.35 -6.34 -10.46
N GLN A 215 -2.36 -6.17 -9.59
CA GLN A 215 -3.29 -5.04 -9.69
C GLN A 215 -2.56 -3.70 -9.54
N PHE A 216 -1.62 -3.61 -8.60
CA PHE A 216 -0.77 -2.45 -8.38
C PHE A 216 0.12 -2.15 -9.60
N ALA A 217 0.81 -3.16 -10.14
CA ALA A 217 1.70 -3.01 -11.29
C ALA A 217 0.99 -2.46 -12.53
N VAL A 218 -0.25 -2.90 -12.78
CA VAL A 218 -1.08 -2.41 -13.89
C VAL A 218 -1.41 -0.92 -13.76
N TYR A 219 -1.65 -0.43 -12.55
CA TYR A 219 -2.09 0.95 -12.32
C TYR A 219 -0.97 1.92 -11.96
N TYR A 220 0.15 1.41 -11.44
CA TYR A 220 1.26 2.27 -11.01
C TYR A 220 2.60 1.99 -11.72
N GLY A 221 2.64 0.93 -12.52
CA GLY A 221 3.79 0.56 -13.33
C GLY A 221 4.52 -0.69 -12.83
N PHE A 222 4.96 -1.52 -13.80
CA PHE A 222 5.55 -2.82 -13.51
C PHE A 222 6.89 -2.73 -12.76
N ALA A 223 7.69 -1.68 -12.98
CA ALA A 223 8.93 -1.47 -12.23
C ALA A 223 8.70 -1.26 -10.72
N LYS A 224 7.63 -0.56 -10.35
CA LYS A 224 7.23 -0.43 -8.94
C LYS A 224 6.56 -1.70 -8.42
N GLY A 225 5.84 -2.41 -9.30
CA GLY A 225 5.28 -3.73 -8.99
C GLY A 225 6.36 -4.75 -8.65
N GLU A 226 7.51 -4.72 -9.31
CA GLU A 226 8.67 -5.58 -9.01
C GLU A 226 9.19 -5.35 -7.58
N ALA A 227 9.37 -4.09 -7.17
CA ALA A 227 9.81 -3.78 -5.81
C ALA A 227 8.82 -4.28 -4.73
N LEU A 228 7.52 -4.21 -5.01
CA LEU A 228 6.48 -4.74 -4.12
C LEU A 228 6.51 -6.29 -4.11
N SER A 229 6.74 -6.92 -5.27
CA SER A 229 6.90 -8.37 -5.42
C SER A 229 8.11 -8.89 -4.63
N ASP A 230 9.25 -8.22 -4.75
CA ASP A 230 10.48 -8.56 -4.00
C ASP A 230 10.26 -8.47 -2.49
N ALA A 231 9.56 -7.43 -2.02
CA ALA A 231 9.23 -7.29 -0.61
C ALA A 231 8.31 -8.43 -0.12
N ALA A 232 7.35 -8.86 -0.96
CA ALA A 232 6.46 -9.97 -0.65
C ALA A 232 7.22 -11.31 -0.61
N ALA A 233 8.10 -11.56 -1.58
CA ALA A 233 8.94 -12.76 -1.62
C ALA A 233 9.88 -12.86 -0.40
N ALA A 234 10.49 -11.74 0.00
CA ALA A 234 11.36 -11.67 1.17
C ALA A 234 10.60 -11.97 2.48
N ALA A 235 9.35 -11.55 2.59
CA ALA A 235 8.52 -11.80 3.78
C ALA A 235 8.09 -13.26 3.95
N VAL A 236 7.96 -14.00 2.86
CA VAL A 236 7.60 -15.44 2.88
C VAL A 236 8.82 -16.33 3.19
N THR A 237 10.04 -15.85 2.95
CA THR A 237 11.27 -16.64 3.19
C THR A 237 11.59 -16.67 4.70
N PRO A 238 11.69 -17.85 5.35
CA PRO A 238 12.03 -17.92 6.75
C PRO A 238 13.40 -17.27 7.04
N ALA A 239 13.49 -16.46 8.09
CA ALA A 239 14.71 -15.76 8.50
C ALA A 239 15.94 -16.69 8.73
N THR A 240 15.72 -18.00 8.90
CA THR A 240 16.76 -19.03 9.02
C THR A 240 17.58 -19.25 7.75
N ALA A 241 17.05 -18.92 6.56
CA ALA A 241 17.80 -19.12 5.31
C ALA A 241 18.89 -18.06 5.09
N VAL A 242 18.69 -16.84 5.60
CA VAL A 242 19.66 -15.75 5.45
C VAL A 242 20.86 -15.94 6.40
N ALA A 243 20.60 -16.40 7.63
CA ALA A 243 21.66 -16.64 8.59
C ALA A 243 22.62 -17.78 8.17
N THR A 244 22.12 -18.78 7.42
CA THR A 244 22.99 -19.86 6.91
C THR A 244 23.84 -19.43 5.71
N ALA A 245 23.34 -18.51 4.87
CA ALA A 245 24.11 -17.97 3.74
C ALA A 245 25.29 -17.10 4.21
N ASP A 246 25.05 -16.22 5.19
CA ASP A 246 26.10 -15.40 5.78
C ASP A 246 27.10 -16.22 6.60
N ALA A 247 26.67 -17.30 7.26
CA ALA A 247 27.55 -18.20 8.00
C ALA A 247 28.44 -19.03 7.06
N VAL A 248 27.95 -19.43 5.88
CA VAL A 248 28.75 -20.14 4.87
C VAL A 248 29.76 -19.19 4.21
N ALA A 249 29.36 -17.96 3.90
CA ALA A 249 30.27 -16.96 3.31
C ALA A 249 31.40 -16.56 4.26
N THR A 250 31.14 -16.50 5.57
CA THR A 250 32.20 -16.23 6.59
C THR A 250 33.09 -17.44 6.84
N ALA A 251 32.59 -18.68 6.72
CA ALA A 251 33.40 -19.89 6.86
C ALA A 251 34.39 -20.04 5.71
N ASP A 252 34.00 -19.77 4.48
CA ASP A 252 34.88 -19.82 3.30
C ASP A 252 35.95 -18.71 3.32
N ALA A 253 35.66 -17.55 3.92
CA ALA A 253 36.66 -16.48 4.09
C ALA A 253 37.72 -16.78 5.13
N VAL A 254 37.40 -17.56 6.18
CA VAL A 254 38.34 -17.94 7.24
C VAL A 254 39.30 -19.04 6.77
N THR A 255 38.82 -19.97 5.93
CA THR A 255 39.68 -21.04 5.40
C THR A 255 40.69 -20.56 4.33
N ALA A 256 40.43 -19.43 3.67
CA ALA A 256 41.33 -18.81 2.69
C ALA A 256 42.52 -18.06 3.33
N THR A 257 42.48 -17.77 4.64
CA THR A 257 43.50 -16.93 5.32
C THR A 257 44.60 -17.77 6.01
N GLU A 258 44.46 -19.09 6.12
CA GLU A 258 45.46 -19.97 6.77
C GLU A 258 46.53 -20.57 5.86
N ALA A 259 46.50 -20.27 4.55
CA ALA A 259 47.58 -20.66 3.62
C ALA A 259 48.63 -19.55 3.51
N GLY A 260 49.51 -19.45 4.49
CA GLY A 260 50.66 -18.56 4.50
C GLY A 260 51.75 -19.02 3.51
N PRO A 261 52.54 -18.08 2.93
CA PRO A 261 53.51 -18.43 1.89
C PRO A 261 54.73 -19.12 2.46
N ALA A 262 55.08 -20.24 1.84
CA ALA A 262 56.34 -20.95 2.07
C ALA A 262 57.53 -20.11 1.62
N GLY A 263 58.59 -20.12 2.43
CA GLY A 263 59.78 -19.27 2.30
C GLY A 263 60.52 -19.36 1.00
N SER A 264 61.10 -18.27 0.61
CA SER A 264 62.10 -18.15 -0.44
C SER A 264 63.52 -18.27 0.15
N PRO A 265 64.43 -18.92 -0.50
CA PRO A 265 65.83 -18.99 -0.01
C PRO A 265 66.65 -17.75 -0.42
N HIS A 266 67.59 -17.39 0.48
CA HIS A 266 68.66 -16.45 0.25
C HIS A 266 69.44 -16.65 -1.01
N LEU A 267 69.79 -15.61 -1.70
CA LEU A 267 70.99 -15.50 -2.54
C LEU A 267 71.75 -14.25 -2.07
N GLU A 268 72.97 -14.56 -1.58
CA GLU A 268 74.02 -13.58 -1.41
C GLU A 268 74.50 -13.03 -2.73
N GLU A 269 74.99 -11.72 -2.78
CA GLU A 269 75.68 -11.16 -3.47
C GLU A 269 76.71 -10.36 -3.65
N LYS A 270 77.58 -10.03 -3.98
CA LYS A 270 78.79 -9.30 -4.12
C LYS A 270 78.80 -8.17 -5.13
N ARG A 271 79.24 -7.13 -4.58
CA ARG A 271 79.97 -5.90 -5.07
C ARG A 271 79.11 -4.65 -5.26
#